data_2444bfdd0de3b3fea118af34c8c77f8e
#
_entry.id   2444bfdd0de3b3fea118af34c8c77f8e
#
_cell.length_a   1.000
_cell.length_b   1.000
_cell.length_c   1.000
_cell.angle_alpha   90.00
_cell.angle_beta   90.00
_cell.angle_gamma   90.00
#
_symmetry.space_group_name_H-M   'P 1'
#
loop_
_entity.id
_entity.type
_entity.pdbx_description
1 polymer ?
#
loop_
_entity_poly.entity_id
_entity_poly.type
_entity_poly.pdbx_seq_one_letter_code
_entity_poly.pdbx_strand_id
1 'polypeptide(L)'
;MRIALPGLFDLQVNGFGGIDFNAPDLTVARATEALERMRGTGVTRCLPTLITSSFDRYAASARVLARVSHPAFAGIHMEGPYVSPEDGARGAHPRADVVPASVDDFRRRQH
;
A
#
# COMPACT_ATOMS: atom_id res chain seq x y z
N MET A 1 -15.86 -31.02 -10.59
CA MET A 1 -14.38 -31.05 -10.39
C MET A 1 -14.00 -30.04 -9.34
N ARG A 2 -13.18 -30.41 -8.37
CA ARG A 2 -12.60 -29.46 -7.38
C ARG A 2 -11.12 -29.32 -7.70
N ILE A 3 -10.64 -28.06 -7.77
CA ILE A 3 -9.23 -27.74 -7.99
C ILE A 3 -8.72 -27.04 -6.72
N ALA A 4 -7.66 -27.56 -6.12
CA ALA A 4 -6.97 -26.92 -5.02
C ALA A 4 -5.76 -26.15 -5.58
N LEU A 5 -5.67 -24.86 -5.27
CA LEU A 5 -4.57 -23.99 -5.66
C LEU A 5 -3.94 -23.40 -4.39
N PRO A 6 -2.65 -23.03 -4.43
CA PRO A 6 -2.06 -22.17 -3.41
C PRO A 6 -2.83 -20.86 -3.34
N GLY A 7 -2.90 -20.24 -2.16
CA GLY A 7 -3.47 -18.90 -2.00
C GLY A 7 -2.70 -17.89 -2.83
N LEU A 8 -3.41 -16.91 -3.38
CA LEU A 8 -2.81 -15.83 -4.19
C LEU A 8 -2.05 -14.85 -3.28
N PHE A 9 -0.95 -14.33 -3.79
CA PHE A 9 -0.21 -13.23 -3.18
C PHE A 9 -0.33 -11.98 -4.07
N ASP A 10 -1.06 -10.97 -3.60
CA ASP A 10 -1.20 -9.69 -4.27
C ASP A 10 -0.06 -8.75 -3.87
N LEU A 11 0.80 -8.40 -4.83
CA LEU A 11 1.99 -7.58 -4.59
C LEU A 11 1.70 -6.08 -4.57
N GLN A 12 0.53 -5.65 -5.04
CA GLN A 12 0.16 -4.24 -5.11
C GLN A 12 -1.36 -4.08 -5.05
N VAL A 13 -1.85 -3.57 -3.93
CA VAL A 13 -3.27 -3.30 -3.72
C VAL A 13 -3.47 -1.95 -3.01
N ASN A 14 -4.07 -0.99 -3.70
CA ASN A 14 -4.29 0.36 -3.18
C ASN A 14 -5.49 0.44 -2.24
N GLY A 15 -6.40 -0.50 -2.35
CA GLY A 15 -7.58 -0.64 -1.50
C GLY A 15 -8.46 -1.79 -1.93
N PHE A 16 -9.44 -2.16 -1.12
CA PHE A 16 -10.37 -3.24 -1.44
C PHE A 16 -11.72 -3.06 -0.73
N GLY A 17 -12.81 -3.43 -1.42
CA GLY A 17 -14.14 -3.42 -0.85
C GLY A 17 -14.62 -2.04 -0.38
N GLY A 18 -14.21 -0.96 -1.08
CA GLY A 18 -14.55 0.41 -0.73
C GLY A 18 -13.66 1.02 0.37
N ILE A 19 -12.56 0.35 0.73
CA ILE A 19 -11.58 0.85 1.69
C ILE A 19 -10.28 1.18 0.95
N ASP A 20 -9.86 2.43 1.02
CA ASP A 20 -8.61 2.93 0.42
C ASP A 20 -7.51 2.99 1.50
N PHE A 21 -6.37 2.33 1.26
CA PHE A 21 -5.23 2.36 2.16
C PHE A 21 -4.53 3.72 2.21
N ASN A 22 -4.83 4.59 1.26
CA ASN A 22 -4.31 5.96 1.18
C ASN A 22 -5.28 7.02 1.73
N ALA A 23 -6.45 6.61 2.22
CA ALA A 23 -7.43 7.53 2.77
C ALA A 23 -6.91 8.23 4.04
N PRO A 24 -7.15 9.54 4.20
CA PRO A 24 -6.65 10.28 5.37
C PRO A 24 -7.30 9.84 6.69
N ASP A 25 -8.45 9.20 6.62
CA ASP A 25 -9.22 8.66 7.75
C ASP A 25 -9.07 7.15 7.92
N LEU A 26 -8.06 6.53 7.29
CA LEU A 26 -7.78 5.11 7.43
C LEU A 26 -7.53 4.76 8.90
N THR A 27 -8.19 3.69 9.35
CA THR A 27 -7.99 3.12 10.69
C THR A 27 -7.49 1.68 10.60
N VAL A 28 -6.89 1.20 11.68
CA VAL A 28 -6.45 -0.22 11.77
C VAL A 28 -7.62 -1.17 11.53
N ALA A 29 -8.79 -0.85 12.09
CA ALA A 29 -10.00 -1.68 11.91
C ALA A 29 -10.43 -1.75 10.44
N ARG A 30 -10.45 -0.62 9.73
CA ARG A 30 -10.80 -0.59 8.30
C ARG A 30 -9.76 -1.31 7.44
N ALA A 31 -8.48 -1.12 7.72
CA ALA A 31 -7.42 -1.85 7.02
C ALA A 31 -7.55 -3.37 7.22
N THR A 32 -7.80 -3.81 8.46
CA THR A 32 -8.05 -5.21 8.77
C THR A 32 -9.28 -5.75 8.05
N GLU A 33 -10.37 -4.98 7.99
CA GLU A 33 -11.58 -5.34 7.25
C GLU A 33 -11.31 -5.54 5.76
N ALA A 34 -10.54 -4.65 5.13
CA ALA A 34 -10.16 -4.80 3.72
C ALA A 34 -9.41 -6.12 3.47
N LEU A 35 -8.45 -6.44 4.33
CA LEU A 35 -7.68 -7.69 4.23
C LEU A 35 -8.56 -8.93 4.42
N GLU A 36 -9.50 -8.91 5.34
CA GLU A 36 -10.43 -10.03 5.54
C GLU A 36 -11.36 -10.22 4.34
N ARG A 37 -11.85 -9.13 3.76
CA ARG A 37 -12.64 -9.19 2.52
C ARG A 37 -11.84 -9.76 1.34
N MET A 38 -10.55 -9.41 1.22
CA MET A 38 -9.66 -9.94 0.18
C MET A 38 -9.48 -11.46 0.32
N ARG A 39 -9.38 -11.98 1.54
CA ARG A 39 -9.28 -13.42 1.77
C ARG A 39 -10.45 -14.20 1.18
N GLY A 40 -11.64 -13.63 1.20
CA GLY A 40 -12.83 -14.20 0.57
C GLY A 40 -12.72 -14.38 -0.94
N THR A 41 -11.75 -13.73 -1.60
CA THR A 41 -11.49 -13.85 -3.05
C THR A 41 -10.37 -14.84 -3.39
N GLY A 42 -9.74 -15.46 -2.39
CA GLY A 42 -8.60 -16.36 -2.58
C GLY A 42 -7.22 -15.71 -2.40
N VAL A 43 -7.16 -14.41 -2.13
CA VAL A 43 -5.92 -13.70 -1.79
C VAL A 43 -5.59 -14.00 -0.33
N THR A 44 -4.52 -14.75 -0.10
CA THR A 44 -4.10 -15.14 1.26
C THR A 44 -3.03 -14.22 1.85
N ARG A 45 -2.31 -13.50 1.00
CA ARG A 45 -1.31 -12.50 1.39
C ARG A 45 -1.32 -11.32 0.43
N CYS A 46 -1.03 -10.13 0.92
CA CYS A 46 -0.91 -8.94 0.08
C CYS A 46 0.02 -7.89 0.70
N LEU A 47 0.41 -6.95 -0.16
CA LEU A 47 1.13 -5.74 0.20
C LEU A 47 0.20 -4.54 0.01
N PRO A 48 -0.49 -4.06 1.06
CA PRO A 48 -1.15 -2.76 1.01
C PRO A 48 -0.20 -1.69 0.45
N THR A 49 -0.70 -0.94 -0.53
CA THR A 49 0.13 -0.05 -1.34
C THR A 49 -0.12 1.41 -1.00
N LEU A 50 0.95 2.11 -0.65
CA LEU A 50 0.94 3.55 -0.43
C LEU A 50 1.51 4.26 -1.66
N ILE A 51 0.68 5.13 -2.26
CA ILE A 51 1.04 5.89 -3.45
C ILE A 51 1.91 7.10 -3.11
N THR A 52 2.53 7.69 -4.12
CA THR A 52 3.24 8.96 -4.01
C THR A 52 2.40 10.01 -3.31
N SER A 53 2.90 10.56 -2.24
CA SER A 53 2.29 11.62 -1.44
C SER A 53 3.36 12.34 -0.63
N SER A 54 2.98 13.42 0.06
CA SER A 54 3.89 14.04 1.02
C SER A 54 4.38 13.04 2.06
N PHE A 55 5.57 13.27 2.61
CA PHE A 55 6.12 12.39 3.64
C PHE A 55 5.18 12.22 4.84
N ASP A 56 4.53 13.30 5.27
CA ASP A 56 3.64 13.25 6.44
C ASP A 56 2.39 12.38 6.18
N ARG A 57 1.82 12.45 4.99
CA ARG A 57 0.71 11.57 4.60
C ARG A 57 1.15 10.12 4.52
N TYR A 58 2.27 9.85 3.87
CA TYR A 58 2.86 8.51 3.81
C TYR A 58 3.07 7.95 5.23
N ALA A 59 3.74 8.71 6.10
CA ALA A 59 4.06 8.29 7.46
C ALA A 59 2.79 8.03 8.30
N ALA A 60 1.73 8.85 8.12
CA ALA A 60 0.46 8.64 8.80
C ALA A 60 -0.18 7.29 8.41
N SER A 61 -0.29 7.01 7.11
CA SER A 61 -0.86 5.76 6.61
C SER A 61 0.02 4.56 6.96
N ALA A 62 1.35 4.68 6.84
CA ALA A 62 2.30 3.63 7.19
C ALA A 62 2.20 3.23 8.67
N ARG A 63 2.06 4.21 9.58
CA ARG A 63 1.86 3.94 11.03
C ARG A 63 0.56 3.20 11.31
N VAL A 64 -0.50 3.47 10.58
CA VAL A 64 -1.76 2.72 10.70
C VAL A 64 -1.55 1.28 10.24
N LEU A 65 -0.98 1.10 9.05
CA LEU A 65 -0.74 -0.24 8.47
C LEU A 65 0.24 -1.07 9.32
N ALA A 66 1.28 -0.46 9.87
CA ALA A 66 2.26 -1.14 10.74
C ALA A 66 1.63 -1.73 12.03
N ARG A 67 0.45 -1.24 12.42
CA ARG A 67 -0.30 -1.75 13.59
C ARG A 67 -1.31 -2.85 13.24
N VAL A 68 -1.45 -3.16 11.95
CA VAL A 68 -2.37 -4.23 11.51
C VAL A 68 -1.76 -5.58 11.86
N SER A 69 -2.50 -6.36 12.66
CA SER A 69 -2.18 -7.75 12.97
C SER A 69 -3.15 -8.67 12.23
N HIS A 70 -2.77 -9.06 11.01
CA HIS A 70 -3.59 -9.91 10.16
C HIS A 70 -2.71 -10.84 9.32
N PRO A 71 -3.02 -12.14 9.17
CA PRO A 71 -2.18 -13.10 8.46
C PRO A 71 -1.99 -12.79 6.98
N ALA A 72 -2.92 -12.06 6.35
CA ALA A 72 -2.78 -11.63 4.97
C ALA A 72 -1.86 -10.42 4.80
N PHE A 73 -1.53 -9.68 5.87
CA PHE A 73 -0.61 -8.54 5.79
C PHE A 73 0.83 -9.04 5.65
N ALA A 74 1.46 -8.78 4.52
CA ALA A 74 2.83 -9.22 4.23
C ALA A 74 3.88 -8.11 4.32
N GLY A 75 3.44 -6.86 4.45
CA GLY A 75 4.28 -5.66 4.45
C GLY A 75 3.58 -4.53 3.71
N ILE A 76 4.31 -3.47 3.38
CA ILE A 76 3.81 -2.30 2.65
C ILE A 76 4.54 -2.19 1.32
N HIS A 77 3.80 -2.01 0.24
CA HIS A 77 4.36 -1.64 -1.06
C HIS A 77 4.41 -0.12 -1.17
N MET A 78 5.56 0.43 -1.50
CA MET A 78 5.72 1.84 -1.83
C MET A 78 5.61 2.04 -3.35
N GLU A 79 4.51 2.59 -3.82
CA GLU A 79 4.34 3.03 -5.20
C GLU A 79 4.82 4.49 -5.33
N GLY A 80 6.05 4.67 -5.72
CA GLY A 80 6.75 5.96 -5.63
C GLY A 80 7.33 6.19 -4.22
N PRO A 81 7.83 7.38 -3.90
CA PRO A 81 7.82 8.62 -4.71
C PRO A 81 8.95 8.74 -5.75
N TYR A 82 9.78 7.73 -5.91
CA TYR A 82 10.97 7.73 -6.79
C TYR A 82 10.57 7.37 -8.23
N VAL A 83 9.66 8.15 -8.80
CA VAL A 83 9.18 8.01 -10.18
C VAL A 83 9.67 9.18 -11.03
N SER A 84 9.56 9.08 -12.35
CA SER A 84 9.94 10.16 -13.24
C SER A 84 9.09 11.42 -12.96
N PRO A 85 9.69 12.63 -12.91
CA PRO A 85 8.93 13.89 -12.83
C PRO A 85 8.31 14.33 -14.17
N GLU A 86 8.69 13.66 -15.29
CA GLU A 86 8.26 14.01 -16.62
C GLU A 86 6.79 13.68 -16.87
N ASP A 87 6.07 14.58 -17.52
CA ASP A 87 4.68 14.36 -17.91
C ASP A 87 4.60 13.13 -18.84
N GLY A 88 3.55 12.32 -18.65
CA GLY A 88 3.41 11.04 -19.33
C GLY A 88 4.06 9.91 -18.54
N ALA A 89 5.37 9.92 -18.37
CA ALA A 89 6.10 8.91 -17.59
C ALA A 89 5.72 8.91 -16.10
N ARG A 90 5.41 10.08 -15.55
CA ARG A 90 4.92 10.23 -14.17
C ARG A 90 3.54 9.60 -13.96
N GLY A 91 2.71 9.52 -15.00
CA GLY A 91 1.33 9.06 -14.86
C GLY A 91 0.52 9.98 -13.93
N ALA A 92 -0.30 9.38 -13.08
CA ALA A 92 -1.17 10.08 -12.14
C ALA A 92 -0.48 10.54 -10.84
N HIS A 93 0.82 10.26 -10.66
CA HIS A 93 1.54 10.66 -9.44
C HIS A 93 1.62 12.19 -9.31
N PRO A 94 1.31 12.77 -8.13
CA PRO A 94 1.40 14.22 -7.91
C PRO A 94 2.85 14.70 -8.10
N ARG A 95 3.07 15.62 -9.04
CA ARG A 95 4.41 16.14 -9.35
C ARG A 95 5.12 16.76 -8.13
N ALA A 96 4.34 17.43 -7.27
CA ALA A 96 4.87 18.08 -6.07
C ALA A 96 5.45 17.10 -5.04
N ASP A 97 5.02 15.85 -5.08
CA ASP A 97 5.40 14.80 -4.12
C ASP A 97 6.41 13.80 -4.70
N VAL A 98 6.75 13.94 -5.99
CA VAL A 98 7.81 13.15 -6.61
C VAL A 98 9.17 13.68 -6.15
N VAL A 99 10.03 12.77 -5.70
CA VAL A 99 11.39 13.13 -5.23
C VAL A 99 12.44 12.24 -5.88
N PRO A 100 13.67 12.72 -6.05
CA PRO A 100 14.79 11.89 -6.49
C PRO A 100 15.02 10.71 -5.53
N ALA A 101 15.44 9.58 -6.06
CA ALA A 101 15.81 8.43 -5.25
C ALA A 101 16.96 8.80 -4.30
N SER A 102 16.77 8.53 -3.01
CA SER A 102 17.73 8.84 -1.94
C SER A 102 17.70 7.72 -0.90
N VAL A 103 18.88 7.22 -0.56
CA VAL A 103 19.01 6.20 0.51
C VAL A 103 18.50 6.74 1.85
N ASP A 104 18.76 8.01 2.14
CA ASP A 104 18.37 8.64 3.41
C ASP A 104 16.85 8.85 3.46
N ASP A 105 16.21 9.30 2.37
CA ASP A 105 14.75 9.42 2.32
C ASP A 105 14.10 8.03 2.41
N PHE A 106 14.66 7.02 1.73
CA PHE A 106 14.16 5.64 1.82
C PHE A 106 14.24 5.09 3.24
N ARG A 107 15.37 5.26 3.93
CA ARG A 107 15.53 4.87 5.34
C ARG A 107 14.55 5.56 6.26
N ARG A 108 14.36 6.88 6.04
CA ARG A 108 13.37 7.66 6.80
C ARG A 108 11.95 7.11 6.65
N ARG A 109 11.60 6.54 5.49
CA ARG A 109 10.28 5.95 5.24
C ARG A 109 10.09 4.58 5.88
N GLN A 110 11.16 3.95 6.33
CA GLN A 110 11.12 2.63 6.97
C GLN A 110 10.99 2.69 8.50
N HIS A 111 11.10 3.87 9.11
CA HIS A 111 11.03 4.11 10.55
C HIS A 111 9.80 4.95 10.93
#